data_847d6355eccc7d1378e6f1ad9d534748
#
_entry.id   847d6355eccc7d1378e6f1ad9d534748
#
_cell.length_a   1.000
_cell.length_b   1.000
_cell.length_c   1.000
_cell.angle_alpha   90.00
_cell.angle_beta   90.00
_cell.angle_gamma   90.00
#
_symmetry.space_group_name_H-M   'P 1'
#
loop_
_entity.id
_entity.type
_entity.pdbx_description
1 polymer ?
#
loop_
_entity_poly.entity_id
_entity_poly.type
_entity_poly.pdbx_seq_one_letter_code
_entity_poly.pdbx_strand_id
1 'polypeptide(L)'
;MIALQEPIFNSAYKNDYCHQADYFVEMMMSAIKSSIYRCKGFDKPEKREIVLAEFSFIARNEQLKKIVNVEGHDWIAVQYLLKVLESVYTVAREHPEYDILGAFYDQFTKYSASDQQSLGIVLTPHHVAQFMSELLEINEDDVVLDTCCGSASLLLTAGGKAKQSIGVELNSRMAAISLANMIIKGLPTYIWLGNSFDDEIREEIKTYKPTKLIINPPYSQQDKELSFVENGLDLLQPGGMGVVIMPVSCANKSDTESKSLRKSILSKHQLIASFIMPEQLFAPMVGVNTIICLFKAYSAGNEPAFLSYIKDDGFELTKSEGRVDRNNKWPAIKKEFIDLYHNRQAANKKSVLVDVTEDDEWSLISHMVIHEDVYSDEFFIPHIQAYLMYLIQGGSKNV
;
A
#
# COMPACT_ATOMS: atom_id res chain seq x y z
N MET A 1 -21.47 -0.01 -6.54
CA MET A 1 -21.26 -0.20 -5.09
C MET A 1 -21.50 1.09 -4.29
N ILE A 2 -20.90 2.24 -4.59
CA ILE A 2 -21.19 3.52 -3.90
C ILE A 2 -22.69 3.85 -3.96
N ALA A 3 -23.30 3.79 -5.16
CA ALA A 3 -24.71 4.11 -5.35
C ALA A 3 -25.65 3.16 -4.54
N LEU A 4 -25.27 1.90 -4.34
CA LEU A 4 -26.05 0.95 -3.55
C LEU A 4 -26.14 1.31 -2.06
N GLN A 5 -25.29 2.18 -1.55
CA GLN A 5 -25.38 2.69 -0.19
C GLN A 5 -26.46 3.75 -0.01
N GLU A 6 -26.84 4.41 -1.09
CA GLU A 6 -27.85 5.47 -1.05
C GLU A 6 -29.26 4.86 -1.00
N PRO A 7 -30.06 5.16 0.04
CA PRO A 7 -31.40 4.59 0.19
C PRO A 7 -32.31 4.84 -1.00
N ILE A 8 -32.21 6.04 -1.61
CA ILE A 8 -33.04 6.43 -2.77
C ILE A 8 -32.69 5.55 -3.97
N PHE A 9 -31.41 5.35 -4.30
CA PHE A 9 -30.98 4.50 -5.40
C PHE A 9 -31.36 3.04 -5.16
N ASN A 10 -31.08 2.53 -3.96
CA ASN A 10 -31.38 1.15 -3.59
C ASN A 10 -32.90 0.86 -3.62
N SER A 11 -33.71 1.78 -3.16
CA SER A 11 -35.18 1.67 -3.22
C SER A 11 -35.68 1.72 -4.68
N ALA A 12 -35.19 2.66 -5.50
CA ALA A 12 -35.57 2.76 -6.90
C ALA A 12 -35.21 1.50 -7.69
N TYR A 13 -34.00 0.99 -7.48
CA TYR A 13 -33.51 -0.24 -8.10
C TYR A 13 -34.38 -1.47 -7.72
N LYS A 14 -34.73 -1.63 -6.43
CA LYS A 14 -35.51 -2.78 -5.93
C LYS A 14 -36.97 -2.73 -6.35
N ASN A 15 -37.51 -1.55 -6.65
CA ASN A 15 -38.93 -1.35 -6.98
C ASN A 15 -39.19 -1.17 -8.48
N ASP A 16 -38.30 -1.61 -9.35
CA ASP A 16 -38.46 -1.56 -10.82
C ASP A 16 -38.65 -0.16 -11.44
N TYR A 17 -38.36 0.91 -10.71
CA TYR A 17 -38.48 2.28 -11.24
C TYR A 17 -37.35 2.71 -12.19
N CYS A 18 -36.33 1.87 -12.39
CA CYS A 18 -35.13 2.19 -13.18
C CYS A 18 -35.20 1.64 -14.61
N HIS A 19 -36.38 1.53 -15.21
CA HIS A 19 -36.55 0.99 -16.58
C HIS A 19 -36.09 1.94 -17.69
N GLN A 20 -35.82 3.21 -17.37
CA GLN A 20 -35.31 4.18 -18.34
C GLN A 20 -33.81 4.41 -18.10
N ALA A 21 -32.99 4.22 -19.13
CA ALA A 21 -31.53 4.32 -19.01
C ALA A 21 -31.05 5.65 -18.45
N ASP A 22 -31.61 6.74 -18.95
CA ASP A 22 -31.22 8.08 -18.52
C ASP A 22 -31.53 8.28 -17.04
N TYR A 23 -32.69 7.83 -16.58
CA TYR A 23 -33.08 7.91 -15.18
C TYR A 23 -32.20 7.05 -14.28
N PHE A 24 -31.84 5.84 -14.70
CA PHE A 24 -30.93 4.96 -13.98
C PHE A 24 -29.55 5.61 -13.82
N VAL A 25 -29.00 6.16 -14.92
CA VAL A 25 -27.69 6.83 -14.91
C VAL A 25 -27.73 8.10 -14.07
N GLU A 26 -28.77 8.91 -14.18
CA GLU A 26 -28.94 10.11 -13.35
C GLU A 26 -29.03 9.78 -11.85
N MET A 27 -29.81 8.77 -11.47
CA MET A 27 -29.95 8.31 -10.11
C MET A 27 -28.61 7.80 -9.56
N MET A 28 -27.87 7.02 -10.35
CA MET A 28 -26.56 6.52 -9.96
C MET A 28 -25.55 7.65 -9.76
N MET A 29 -25.49 8.61 -10.69
CA MET A 29 -24.61 9.79 -10.58
C MET A 29 -25.00 10.69 -9.42
N SER A 30 -26.30 10.88 -9.18
CA SER A 30 -26.80 11.63 -8.03
C SER A 30 -26.41 10.97 -6.70
N ALA A 31 -26.50 9.65 -6.62
CA ALA A 31 -26.11 8.88 -5.45
C ALA A 31 -24.60 8.98 -5.19
N ILE A 32 -23.77 8.85 -6.24
CA ILE A 32 -22.32 9.02 -6.13
C ILE A 32 -21.99 10.43 -5.66
N LYS A 33 -22.59 11.45 -6.28
CA LYS A 33 -22.41 12.85 -5.90
C LYS A 33 -22.77 13.09 -4.42
N SER A 34 -23.92 12.60 -3.98
CA SER A 34 -24.37 12.70 -2.60
C SER A 34 -23.38 12.08 -1.63
N SER A 35 -22.86 10.88 -1.94
CA SER A 35 -21.85 10.21 -1.13
C SER A 35 -20.54 11.00 -1.03
N ILE A 36 -20.03 11.52 -2.16
CA ILE A 36 -18.81 12.32 -2.19
C ILE A 36 -18.97 13.63 -1.40
N TYR A 37 -20.14 14.28 -1.50
CA TYR A 37 -20.39 15.53 -0.77
C TYR A 37 -20.47 15.37 0.74
N ARG A 38 -20.73 14.16 1.24
CA ARG A 38 -20.67 13.84 2.67
C ARG A 38 -19.27 13.52 3.18
N CYS A 39 -18.33 13.24 2.26
CA CYS A 39 -16.94 12.94 2.64
C CYS A 39 -16.20 14.22 3.01
N LYS A 40 -15.48 14.18 4.13
CA LYS A 40 -14.58 15.25 4.54
C LYS A 40 -13.26 15.17 3.75
N GLY A 41 -12.55 16.29 3.63
CA GLY A 41 -11.31 16.39 2.83
C GLY A 41 -11.51 16.91 1.41
N PHE A 42 -12.77 17.00 0.94
CA PHE A 42 -13.14 17.61 -0.33
C PHE A 42 -13.97 18.88 -0.11
N ASP A 43 -13.60 19.69 0.89
CA ASP A 43 -14.38 20.88 1.24
C ASP A 43 -14.29 21.98 0.18
N LYS A 44 -13.21 21.97 -0.63
CA LYS A 44 -13.08 22.87 -1.79
C LYS A 44 -13.90 22.36 -2.96
N PRO A 45 -14.83 23.19 -3.51
CA PRO A 45 -15.70 22.77 -4.62
C PRO A 45 -14.92 22.25 -5.83
N GLU A 46 -13.78 22.86 -6.15
CA GLU A 46 -12.95 22.49 -7.31
C GLU A 46 -12.43 21.05 -7.18
N LYS A 47 -11.99 20.64 -6.00
CA LYS A 47 -11.51 19.27 -5.75
C LYS A 47 -12.63 18.24 -5.87
N ARG A 48 -13.85 18.58 -5.42
CA ARG A 48 -15.04 17.74 -5.59
C ARG A 48 -15.38 17.52 -7.07
N GLU A 49 -15.37 18.59 -7.85
CA GLU A 49 -15.67 18.51 -9.29
C GLU A 49 -14.62 17.69 -10.04
N ILE A 50 -13.33 17.79 -9.70
CA ILE A 50 -12.27 16.97 -10.30
C ILE A 50 -12.55 15.48 -10.03
N VAL A 51 -12.84 15.11 -8.79
CA VAL A 51 -13.10 13.69 -8.44
C VAL A 51 -14.42 13.22 -9.07
N LEU A 52 -15.46 14.05 -9.08
CA LEU A 52 -16.73 13.72 -9.76
C LEU A 52 -16.54 13.50 -11.25
N ALA A 53 -15.63 14.25 -11.89
CA ALA A 53 -15.31 14.10 -13.30
C ALA A 53 -14.76 12.69 -13.62
N GLU A 54 -14.05 12.06 -12.69
CA GLU A 54 -13.56 10.68 -12.85
C GLU A 54 -14.70 9.65 -12.96
N PHE A 55 -15.88 9.96 -12.42
CA PHE A 55 -17.08 9.12 -12.56
C PHE A 55 -17.94 9.51 -13.78
N SER A 56 -17.61 10.58 -14.49
CA SER A 56 -18.44 11.10 -15.60
C SER A 56 -18.55 10.14 -16.80
N PHE A 57 -17.61 9.18 -16.92
CA PHE A 57 -17.68 8.15 -17.95
C PHE A 57 -18.98 7.32 -17.85
N ILE A 58 -19.54 7.17 -16.65
CA ILE A 58 -20.80 6.46 -16.42
C ILE A 58 -21.95 7.17 -17.19
N ALA A 59 -22.03 8.50 -17.07
CA ALA A 59 -23.04 9.30 -17.75
C ALA A 59 -22.84 9.39 -19.28
N ARG A 60 -21.59 9.22 -19.75
CA ARG A 60 -21.22 9.32 -21.18
C ARG A 60 -21.19 7.96 -21.88
N ASN A 61 -21.38 6.85 -21.16
CA ASN A 61 -21.26 5.51 -21.72
C ASN A 61 -22.54 5.14 -22.52
N GLU A 62 -22.46 5.27 -23.82
CA GLU A 62 -23.56 4.92 -24.73
C GLU A 62 -23.90 3.42 -24.72
N GLN A 63 -22.98 2.56 -24.40
CA GLN A 63 -23.25 1.12 -24.25
C GLN A 63 -24.08 0.85 -23.01
N LEU A 64 -23.77 1.50 -21.87
CA LEU A 64 -24.55 1.38 -20.65
C LEU A 64 -25.99 1.86 -20.88
N LYS A 65 -26.16 2.98 -21.58
CA LYS A 65 -27.48 3.48 -21.96
C LYS A 65 -28.24 2.51 -22.88
N LYS A 66 -27.56 1.88 -23.84
CA LYS A 66 -28.15 0.86 -24.71
C LYS A 66 -28.58 -0.38 -23.93
N ILE A 67 -27.75 -0.88 -23.03
CA ILE A 67 -28.06 -2.06 -22.19
C ILE A 67 -29.34 -1.86 -21.40
N VAL A 68 -29.60 -0.64 -20.93
CA VAL A 68 -30.80 -0.35 -20.10
C VAL A 68 -32.04 -0.07 -20.97
N ASN A 69 -31.88 0.32 -22.27
CA ASN A 69 -32.98 0.70 -23.15
C ASN A 69 -33.56 -0.42 -24.03
N VAL A 70 -33.02 -1.64 -24.01
CA VAL A 70 -33.48 -2.74 -24.84
C VAL A 70 -34.65 -3.48 -24.20
N GLU A 71 -35.79 -3.53 -24.86
CA GLU A 71 -36.98 -4.23 -24.38
C GLU A 71 -36.71 -5.72 -24.12
N GLY A 72 -36.80 -6.12 -22.87
CA GLY A 72 -37.05 -7.49 -22.45
C GLY A 72 -35.84 -8.33 -22.03
N HIS A 73 -34.64 -8.18 -22.61
CA HIS A 73 -33.51 -9.11 -22.31
C HIS A 73 -32.30 -8.48 -21.62
N ASP A 74 -31.92 -7.26 -21.96
CA ASP A 74 -30.67 -6.66 -21.44
C ASP A 74 -30.82 -6.11 -20.01
N TRP A 75 -32.04 -5.78 -19.60
CA TRP A 75 -32.35 -5.43 -18.21
C TRP A 75 -32.06 -6.58 -17.23
N ILE A 76 -32.30 -7.82 -17.65
CA ILE A 76 -32.00 -9.02 -16.83
C ILE A 76 -30.50 -9.10 -16.57
N ALA A 77 -29.66 -8.77 -17.55
CA ALA A 77 -28.21 -8.76 -17.37
C ALA A 77 -27.76 -7.66 -16.40
N VAL A 78 -28.35 -6.46 -16.46
CA VAL A 78 -28.08 -5.37 -15.51
C VAL A 78 -28.53 -5.74 -14.10
N GLN A 79 -29.72 -6.32 -13.94
CA GLN A 79 -30.20 -6.80 -12.65
C GLN A 79 -29.29 -7.89 -12.06
N TYR A 80 -28.82 -8.81 -12.88
CA TYR A 80 -27.88 -9.84 -12.46
C TYR A 80 -26.54 -9.23 -12.00
N LEU A 81 -25.99 -8.30 -12.80
CA LEU A 81 -24.78 -7.56 -12.44
C LEU A 81 -24.93 -6.82 -11.11
N LEU A 82 -26.06 -6.14 -10.91
CA LEU A 82 -26.33 -5.42 -9.66
C LEU A 82 -26.45 -6.36 -8.46
N LYS A 83 -27.05 -7.54 -8.62
CA LYS A 83 -27.08 -8.58 -7.56
C LYS A 83 -25.68 -9.11 -7.22
N VAL A 84 -24.83 -9.33 -8.24
CA VAL A 84 -23.43 -9.72 -8.02
C VAL A 84 -22.68 -8.62 -7.27
N LEU A 85 -22.84 -7.36 -7.69
CA LEU A 85 -22.22 -6.21 -7.01
C LEU A 85 -22.75 -6.01 -5.59
N GLU A 86 -24.02 -6.29 -5.32
CA GLU A 86 -24.59 -6.26 -3.97
C GLU A 86 -23.95 -7.34 -3.10
N SER A 87 -23.77 -8.55 -3.61
CA SER A 87 -23.07 -9.64 -2.90
C SER A 87 -21.61 -9.27 -2.60
N VAL A 88 -20.88 -8.74 -3.58
CA VAL A 88 -19.50 -8.26 -3.41
C VAL A 88 -19.45 -7.12 -2.39
N TYR A 89 -20.43 -6.21 -2.42
CA TYR A 89 -20.53 -5.11 -1.47
C TYR A 89 -20.76 -5.61 -0.03
N THR A 90 -21.60 -6.63 0.16
CA THR A 90 -21.83 -7.25 1.48
C THR A 90 -20.54 -7.83 2.03
N VAL A 91 -19.83 -8.65 1.23
CA VAL A 91 -18.52 -9.21 1.61
C VAL A 91 -17.51 -8.10 1.91
N ALA A 92 -17.48 -7.03 1.10
CA ALA A 92 -16.60 -5.89 1.32
C ALA A 92 -16.83 -5.21 2.67
N ARG A 93 -18.06 -5.17 3.14
CA ARG A 93 -18.42 -4.60 4.44
C ARG A 93 -18.09 -5.52 5.62
N GLU A 94 -18.23 -6.82 5.42
CA GLU A 94 -17.89 -7.84 6.43
C GLU A 94 -16.38 -7.97 6.63
N HIS A 95 -15.60 -7.64 5.59
CA HIS A 95 -14.13 -7.67 5.59
C HIS A 95 -13.54 -6.29 5.26
N PRO A 96 -13.65 -5.32 6.18
CA PRO A 96 -13.19 -3.95 5.94
C PRO A 96 -11.69 -3.85 5.69
N GLU A 97 -10.90 -4.76 6.22
CA GLU A 97 -9.45 -4.82 6.06
C GLU A 97 -8.99 -5.21 4.64
N TYR A 98 -9.87 -5.75 3.80
CA TYR A 98 -9.52 -6.22 2.47
C TYR A 98 -9.85 -5.19 1.38
N ASP A 99 -8.85 -4.76 0.59
CA ASP A 99 -9.00 -3.83 -0.53
C ASP A 99 -9.59 -4.52 -1.77
N ILE A 100 -10.92 -4.62 -1.82
CA ILE A 100 -11.63 -5.26 -2.93
C ILE A 100 -11.51 -4.46 -4.23
N LEU A 101 -11.58 -3.12 -4.16
CA LEU A 101 -11.47 -2.30 -5.37
C LEU A 101 -10.05 -2.26 -5.91
N GLY A 102 -9.03 -2.19 -5.05
CA GLY A 102 -7.65 -2.31 -5.46
C GLY A 102 -7.35 -3.67 -6.08
N ALA A 103 -7.82 -4.77 -5.47
CA ALA A 103 -7.70 -6.11 -6.02
C ALA A 103 -8.41 -6.24 -7.38
N PHE A 104 -9.61 -5.65 -7.53
CA PHE A 104 -10.32 -5.62 -8.79
C PHE A 104 -9.56 -4.79 -9.84
N TYR A 105 -9.05 -3.63 -9.46
CA TYR A 105 -8.24 -2.78 -10.34
C TYR A 105 -6.96 -3.50 -10.78
N ASP A 106 -6.25 -4.17 -9.88
CA ASP A 106 -5.07 -4.98 -10.19
C ASP A 106 -5.37 -6.09 -11.22
N GLN A 107 -6.47 -6.82 -11.02
CA GLN A 107 -6.89 -7.85 -11.97
C GLN A 107 -7.28 -7.26 -13.33
N PHE A 108 -8.01 -6.16 -13.34
CA PHE A 108 -8.46 -5.51 -14.58
C PHE A 108 -7.29 -4.96 -15.39
N THR A 109 -6.30 -4.35 -14.74
CA THR A 109 -5.12 -3.79 -15.40
C THR A 109 -4.19 -4.86 -15.94
N LYS A 110 -4.13 -6.07 -15.35
CA LYS A 110 -3.39 -7.21 -15.90
C LYS A 110 -3.87 -7.63 -17.29
N TYR A 111 -5.16 -7.44 -17.58
CA TYR A 111 -5.75 -7.75 -18.88
C TYR A 111 -5.72 -6.59 -19.88
N SER A 112 -5.43 -5.37 -19.41
CA SER A 112 -5.39 -4.14 -20.23
C SER A 112 -3.94 -3.72 -20.42
N ALA A 113 -3.19 -4.40 -21.30
CA ALA A 113 -1.74 -4.24 -21.49
C ALA A 113 -1.25 -2.80 -21.85
N SER A 114 -2.16 -1.88 -22.15
CA SER A 114 -1.83 -0.50 -22.52
C SER A 114 -1.73 0.49 -21.36
N ASP A 115 -2.34 0.19 -20.20
CA ASP A 115 -2.46 1.18 -19.12
C ASP A 115 -1.50 0.93 -17.93
N GLN A 116 -0.88 -0.26 -17.84
CA GLN A 116 0.00 -0.61 -16.70
C GLN A 116 1.27 0.23 -16.62
N GLN A 117 1.82 0.67 -17.74
CA GLN A 117 3.05 1.48 -17.78
C GLN A 117 2.81 2.97 -17.51
N SER A 118 1.57 3.45 -17.58
CA SER A 118 1.27 4.88 -17.53
C SER A 118 1.06 5.44 -16.12
N LEU A 119 0.75 4.63 -15.12
CA LEU A 119 0.39 5.12 -13.77
C LEU A 119 1.43 4.80 -12.68
N GLY A 120 2.37 3.88 -12.92
CA GLY A 120 3.41 3.54 -11.92
C GLY A 120 2.87 3.07 -10.56
N ILE A 121 1.62 2.58 -10.52
CA ILE A 121 0.95 2.21 -9.29
C ILE A 121 1.35 0.80 -8.91
N VAL A 122 1.96 0.65 -7.74
CA VAL A 122 2.33 -0.63 -7.14
C VAL A 122 1.46 -0.83 -5.89
N LEU A 123 0.51 -1.75 -5.98
CA LEU A 123 -0.34 -2.09 -4.83
C LEU A 123 0.45 -2.92 -3.82
N THR A 124 0.37 -2.54 -2.55
CA THR A 124 1.00 -3.29 -1.46
C THR A 124 0.26 -4.62 -1.25
N PRO A 125 0.95 -5.78 -1.28
CA PRO A 125 0.30 -7.06 -1.01
C PRO A 125 -0.39 -7.05 0.36
N HIS A 126 -1.60 -7.63 0.43
CA HIS A 126 -2.44 -7.56 1.63
C HIS A 126 -1.74 -8.09 2.90
N HIS A 127 -1.01 -9.21 2.79
CA HIS A 127 -0.27 -9.79 3.92
C HIS A 127 0.84 -8.85 4.44
N VAL A 128 1.45 -8.07 3.55
CA VAL A 128 2.45 -7.04 3.90
C VAL A 128 1.79 -5.86 4.59
N ALA A 129 0.65 -5.39 4.06
CA ALA A 129 -0.12 -4.31 4.67
C ALA A 129 -0.56 -4.68 6.10
N GLN A 130 -0.99 -5.93 6.32
CA GLN A 130 -1.31 -6.45 7.65
C GLN A 130 -0.08 -6.46 8.57
N PHE A 131 1.08 -6.91 8.09
CA PHE A 131 2.31 -6.92 8.87
C PHE A 131 2.72 -5.51 9.28
N MET A 132 2.70 -4.56 8.34
CA MET A 132 2.98 -3.14 8.62
C MET A 132 1.99 -2.57 9.66
N SER A 133 0.70 -2.88 9.54
CA SER A 133 -0.32 -2.42 10.49
C SER A 133 -0.12 -3.01 11.89
N GLU A 134 0.30 -4.27 12.01
CA GLU A 134 0.61 -4.91 13.29
C GLU A 134 1.83 -4.26 13.97
N LEU A 135 2.88 -3.92 13.21
CA LEU A 135 4.06 -3.22 13.74
C LEU A 135 3.73 -1.84 14.32
N LEU A 136 2.67 -1.19 13.86
CA LEU A 136 2.24 0.11 14.37
C LEU A 136 1.43 0.03 15.67
N GLU A 137 0.91 -1.14 16.05
CA GLU A 137 0.08 -1.31 17.26
C GLU A 137 -1.05 -0.28 17.34
N ILE A 138 -1.83 -0.18 16.25
CA ILE A 138 -2.88 0.85 16.12
C ILE A 138 -4.03 0.57 17.08
N ASN A 139 -4.52 1.61 17.75
CA ASN A 139 -5.64 1.58 18.68
C ASN A 139 -6.71 2.65 18.35
N GLU A 140 -7.79 2.70 19.11
CA GLU A 140 -8.96 3.56 18.88
C GLU A 140 -8.72 5.07 19.09
N ASP A 141 -7.59 5.46 19.67
CA ASP A 141 -7.22 6.87 19.85
C ASP A 141 -6.33 7.38 18.71
N ASP A 142 -5.79 6.49 17.89
CA ASP A 142 -4.83 6.82 16.85
C ASP A 142 -5.45 7.50 15.64
N VAL A 143 -4.74 8.44 15.08
CA VAL A 143 -4.98 9.04 13.77
C VAL A 143 -3.89 8.54 12.81
N VAL A 144 -4.30 7.76 11.81
CA VAL A 144 -3.40 7.13 10.83
C VAL A 144 -3.28 8.01 9.60
N LEU A 145 -2.07 8.28 9.17
CA LEU A 145 -1.73 9.10 7.99
C LEU A 145 -1.08 8.23 6.91
N ASP A 146 -1.48 8.44 5.66
CA ASP A 146 -0.79 7.97 4.45
C ASP A 146 -0.62 9.13 3.48
N THR A 147 0.61 9.59 3.26
CA THR A 147 0.94 10.76 2.42
C THR A 147 0.97 10.47 0.92
N CYS A 148 0.75 9.23 0.50
CA CYS A 148 0.74 8.76 -0.90
C CYS A 148 -0.20 7.55 -1.06
N CYS A 149 -1.46 7.71 -0.67
CA CYS A 149 -2.33 6.60 -0.31
C CYS A 149 -2.82 5.72 -1.47
N GLY A 150 -2.63 6.12 -2.72
CA GLY A 150 -3.05 5.33 -3.88
C GLY A 150 -4.53 4.95 -3.81
N SER A 151 -4.83 3.65 -3.81
CA SER A 151 -6.20 3.11 -3.62
C SER A 151 -6.67 3.13 -2.16
N ALA A 152 -5.86 3.61 -1.22
CA ALA A 152 -6.02 3.54 0.23
C ALA A 152 -5.94 2.13 0.84
N SER A 153 -5.27 1.20 0.17
CA SER A 153 -5.14 -0.20 0.62
C SER A 153 -4.49 -0.30 2.02
N LEU A 154 -3.42 0.47 2.29
CA LEU A 154 -2.78 0.54 3.60
C LEU A 154 -3.71 1.15 4.66
N LEU A 155 -4.43 2.23 4.32
CA LEU A 155 -5.39 2.85 5.24
C LEU A 155 -6.59 1.96 5.55
N LEU A 156 -7.06 1.14 4.59
CA LEU A 156 -8.10 0.15 4.84
C LEU A 156 -7.67 -0.89 5.87
N THR A 157 -6.44 -1.38 5.71
CA THR A 157 -5.88 -2.40 6.61
C THR A 157 -5.61 -1.83 8.00
N ALA A 158 -5.10 -0.61 8.09
CA ALA A 158 -4.75 0.07 9.33
C ALA A 158 -5.97 0.73 10.01
N GLY A 159 -6.88 1.28 9.22
CA GLY A 159 -7.93 2.20 9.69
C GLY A 159 -9.09 1.54 10.45
N GLY A 160 -9.25 0.22 10.37
CA GLY A 160 -10.38 -0.47 11.02
C GLY A 160 -10.36 -0.39 12.55
N LYS A 161 -9.22 -0.09 13.15
CA LYS A 161 -9.04 0.08 14.60
C LYS A 161 -8.80 1.54 15.00
N ALA A 162 -8.46 2.40 14.05
CA ALA A 162 -8.10 3.77 14.32
C ALA A 162 -9.32 4.67 14.54
N LYS A 163 -9.14 5.73 15.30
CA LYS A 163 -10.11 6.82 15.45
C LYS A 163 -10.43 7.46 14.10
N GLN A 164 -9.41 7.60 13.27
CA GLN A 164 -9.49 8.30 12.00
C GLN A 164 -8.33 7.89 11.08
N SER A 165 -8.59 7.89 9.77
CA SER A 165 -7.58 7.70 8.73
C SER A 165 -7.52 8.93 7.83
N ILE A 166 -6.30 9.31 7.44
CA ILE A 166 -6.01 10.46 6.58
C ILE A 166 -5.16 9.97 5.41
N GLY A 167 -5.61 10.25 4.18
CA GLY A 167 -4.88 9.96 2.97
C GLY A 167 -4.62 11.21 2.13
N VAL A 168 -3.46 11.29 1.49
CA VAL A 168 -3.17 12.29 0.44
C VAL A 168 -2.84 11.54 -0.84
N GLU A 169 -3.45 11.96 -1.95
CA GLU A 169 -3.22 11.35 -3.26
C GLU A 169 -3.12 12.44 -4.34
N LEU A 170 -2.08 12.36 -5.15
CA LEU A 170 -1.81 13.33 -6.20
C LEU A 170 -2.67 13.08 -7.45
N ASN A 171 -2.90 11.80 -7.78
CA ASN A 171 -3.63 11.40 -8.97
C ASN A 171 -5.14 11.39 -8.71
N SER A 172 -5.92 12.15 -9.50
CA SER A 172 -7.37 12.28 -9.33
C SER A 172 -8.12 10.95 -9.44
N ARG A 173 -7.70 10.06 -10.36
CA ARG A 173 -8.32 8.75 -10.54
C ARG A 173 -8.09 7.86 -9.31
N MET A 174 -6.86 7.85 -8.77
CA MET A 174 -6.56 7.09 -7.57
C MET A 174 -7.25 7.68 -6.34
N ALA A 175 -7.35 9.00 -6.22
CA ALA A 175 -8.13 9.66 -5.18
C ALA A 175 -9.62 9.28 -5.27
N ALA A 176 -10.18 9.15 -6.48
CA ALA A 176 -11.56 8.68 -6.65
C ALA A 176 -11.73 7.20 -6.22
N ILE A 177 -10.75 6.33 -6.53
CA ILE A 177 -10.76 4.93 -6.10
C ILE A 177 -10.62 4.84 -4.59
N SER A 178 -9.67 5.56 -3.98
CA SER A 178 -9.47 5.57 -2.53
C SER A 178 -10.73 6.04 -1.80
N LEU A 179 -11.34 7.12 -2.28
CA LEU A 179 -12.59 7.63 -1.73
C LEU A 179 -13.73 6.60 -1.84
N ALA A 180 -13.85 5.94 -3.00
CA ALA A 180 -14.83 4.88 -3.20
C ALA A 180 -14.62 3.72 -2.22
N ASN A 181 -13.37 3.28 -2.03
CA ASN A 181 -13.01 2.25 -1.06
C ASN A 181 -13.44 2.64 0.36
N MET A 182 -13.10 3.85 0.79
CA MET A 182 -13.42 4.30 2.15
C MET A 182 -14.93 4.45 2.38
N ILE A 183 -15.66 4.96 1.39
CA ILE A 183 -17.13 5.03 1.44
C ILE A 183 -17.73 3.62 1.57
N ILE A 184 -17.30 2.67 0.72
CA ILE A 184 -17.83 1.30 0.72
C ILE A 184 -17.60 0.62 2.06
N LYS A 185 -16.46 0.85 2.69
CA LYS A 185 -16.10 0.29 3.99
C LYS A 185 -16.74 1.01 5.18
N GLY A 186 -17.28 2.22 4.97
CA GLY A 186 -17.85 3.04 6.04
C GLY A 186 -16.82 3.50 7.07
N LEU A 187 -15.56 3.66 6.66
CA LEU A 187 -14.48 4.08 7.55
C LEU A 187 -14.44 5.60 7.69
N PRO A 188 -14.15 6.13 8.89
CA PRO A 188 -13.99 7.56 9.13
C PRO A 188 -12.66 8.05 8.51
N THR A 189 -12.73 8.48 7.25
CA THR A 189 -11.54 8.81 6.47
C THR A 189 -11.65 10.16 5.80
N TYR A 190 -10.50 10.81 5.69
CA TYR A 190 -10.29 12.04 4.93
C TYR A 190 -9.28 11.77 3.83
N ILE A 191 -9.66 12.03 2.58
CA ILE A 191 -8.76 11.93 1.43
C ILE A 191 -8.57 13.33 0.85
N TRP A 192 -7.32 13.77 0.75
CA TRP A 192 -6.94 15.02 0.08
C TRP A 192 -6.41 14.73 -1.32
N LEU A 193 -6.99 15.38 -2.32
CA LEU A 193 -6.41 15.43 -3.66
C LEU A 193 -5.37 16.55 -3.70
N GLY A 194 -4.09 16.19 -3.89
CA GLY A 194 -2.99 17.14 -4.00
C GLY A 194 -1.64 16.54 -3.69
N ASN A 195 -0.63 17.41 -3.69
CA ASN A 195 0.74 17.02 -3.37
C ASN A 195 0.96 17.10 -1.84
N SER A 196 1.39 16.00 -1.23
CA SER A 196 1.64 15.93 0.23
C SER A 196 2.80 16.82 0.72
N PHE A 197 3.57 17.41 -0.21
CA PHE A 197 4.61 18.39 0.10
C PHE A 197 4.10 19.83 0.10
N ASP A 198 2.85 20.08 -0.33
CA ASP A 198 2.27 21.43 -0.33
C ASP A 198 2.02 21.91 1.10
N ASP A 199 2.50 23.09 1.43
CA ASP A 199 2.40 23.67 2.78
C ASP A 199 0.95 23.75 3.27
N GLU A 200 0.00 24.11 2.39
CA GLU A 200 -1.42 24.17 2.73
C GLU A 200 -1.95 22.81 3.21
N ILE A 201 -1.64 21.73 2.48
CA ILE A 201 -2.06 20.37 2.84
C ILE A 201 -1.37 19.93 4.13
N ARG A 202 -0.08 20.22 4.28
CA ARG A 202 0.70 19.88 5.47
C ARG A 202 0.14 20.53 6.72
N GLU A 203 -0.14 21.83 6.68
CA GLU A 203 -0.71 22.57 7.81
C GLU A 203 -2.12 22.05 8.16
N GLU A 204 -2.92 21.73 7.16
CA GLU A 204 -4.24 21.13 7.39
C GLU A 204 -4.11 19.75 8.07
N ILE A 205 -3.23 18.87 7.60
CA ILE A 205 -2.98 17.54 8.19
C ILE A 205 -2.56 17.68 9.67
N LYS A 206 -1.67 18.61 10.00
CA LYS A 206 -1.20 18.83 11.38
C LYS A 206 -2.35 19.15 12.35
N THR A 207 -3.44 19.79 11.88
CA THR A 207 -4.60 20.08 12.73
C THR A 207 -5.27 18.81 13.27
N TYR A 208 -5.16 17.69 12.56
CA TYR A 208 -5.70 16.38 12.96
C TYR A 208 -4.78 15.60 13.90
N LYS A 209 -3.55 16.09 14.13
CA LYS A 209 -2.57 15.51 15.06
C LYS A 209 -2.30 14.02 14.78
N PRO A 210 -1.82 13.63 13.60
CA PRO A 210 -1.54 12.23 13.29
C PRO A 210 -0.56 11.61 14.29
N THR A 211 -0.84 10.37 14.70
CA THR A 211 -0.01 9.60 15.64
C THR A 211 0.67 8.40 14.97
N LYS A 212 0.14 7.97 13.84
CA LYS A 212 0.67 6.83 13.07
C LYS A 212 0.83 7.23 11.61
N LEU A 213 1.94 6.79 11.01
CA LEU A 213 2.20 6.90 9.57
C LEU A 213 2.32 5.50 8.97
N ILE A 214 1.66 5.24 7.86
CA ILE A 214 1.80 4.00 7.09
C ILE A 214 1.87 4.34 5.62
N ILE A 215 3.02 4.14 4.97
CA ILE A 215 3.23 4.54 3.58
C ILE A 215 3.97 3.48 2.75
N ASN A 216 3.61 3.44 1.47
CA ASN A 216 4.37 2.83 0.39
C ASN A 216 4.60 3.91 -0.67
N PRO A 217 5.69 4.71 -0.57
CA PRO A 217 5.94 5.82 -1.48
C PRO A 217 6.14 5.33 -2.91
N PRO A 218 5.90 6.18 -3.92
CA PRO A 218 6.14 5.83 -5.31
C PRO A 218 7.62 5.55 -5.55
N TYR A 219 7.96 4.37 -6.11
CA TYR A 219 9.35 3.99 -6.36
C TYR A 219 9.90 4.78 -7.56
N SER A 220 10.95 5.53 -7.31
CA SER A 220 11.61 6.35 -8.31
C SER A 220 13.06 5.91 -8.53
N GLN A 221 13.61 6.19 -9.72
CA GLN A 221 15.02 5.89 -9.99
C GLN A 221 16.03 6.78 -9.22
N GLN A 222 15.54 7.76 -8.45
CA GLN A 222 16.34 8.77 -7.76
C GLN A 222 16.25 8.68 -6.23
N ASP A 223 15.82 7.55 -5.66
CA ASP A 223 15.66 7.30 -4.21
C ASP A 223 14.91 8.42 -3.45
N LYS A 224 13.96 9.07 -4.14
CA LYS A 224 13.11 10.13 -3.54
C LYS A 224 12.16 9.62 -2.47
N GLU A 225 12.06 8.32 -2.30
CA GLU A 225 11.25 7.64 -1.28
C GLU A 225 11.60 8.15 0.12
N LEU A 226 12.90 8.40 0.41
CA LEU A 226 13.34 8.96 1.69
C LEU A 226 12.76 10.35 1.98
N SER A 227 12.53 11.18 0.94
CA SER A 227 11.86 12.47 1.12
C SER A 227 10.40 12.30 1.54
N PHE A 228 9.69 11.29 1.03
CA PHE A 228 8.33 10.95 1.50
C PHE A 228 8.36 10.45 2.94
N VAL A 229 9.38 9.68 3.33
CA VAL A 229 9.57 9.23 4.71
C VAL A 229 9.72 10.43 5.65
N GLU A 230 10.65 11.34 5.35
CA GLU A 230 10.87 12.55 6.15
C GLU A 230 9.61 13.40 6.21
N ASN A 231 8.98 13.69 5.06
CA ASN A 231 7.76 14.46 5.00
C ASN A 231 6.63 13.85 5.86
N GLY A 232 6.43 12.54 5.78
CA GLY A 232 5.40 11.86 6.56
C GLY A 232 5.68 11.88 8.07
N LEU A 233 6.92 11.62 8.48
CA LEU A 233 7.34 11.65 9.88
C LEU A 233 7.25 13.06 10.49
N ASP A 234 7.60 14.10 9.72
CA ASP A 234 7.50 15.51 10.14
C ASP A 234 6.04 15.97 10.39
N LEU A 235 5.05 15.22 9.90
CA LEU A 235 3.63 15.50 10.13
C LEU A 235 3.07 14.82 11.37
N LEU A 236 3.80 13.88 11.97
CA LEU A 236 3.34 13.17 13.16
C LEU A 236 3.50 14.00 14.44
N GLN A 237 2.70 13.67 15.44
CA GLN A 237 2.94 14.16 16.80
C GLN A 237 4.27 13.58 17.35
N PRO A 238 4.95 14.30 18.26
CA PRO A 238 6.12 13.76 18.94
C PRO A 238 5.82 12.41 19.61
N GLY A 239 6.67 11.43 19.36
CA GLY A 239 6.49 10.05 19.83
C GLY A 239 5.56 9.20 18.96
N GLY A 240 4.98 9.78 17.91
CA GLY A 240 4.20 9.01 16.92
C GLY A 240 5.06 7.96 16.19
N MET A 241 4.43 6.90 15.69
CA MET A 241 5.11 5.80 15.04
C MET A 241 4.84 5.79 13.54
N GLY A 242 5.89 5.62 12.73
CA GLY A 242 5.78 5.52 11.27
C GLY A 242 6.32 4.21 10.75
N VAL A 243 5.58 3.53 9.89
CA VAL A 243 6.04 2.35 9.13
C VAL A 243 6.03 2.64 7.64
N VAL A 244 7.12 2.30 6.99
CA VAL A 244 7.33 2.58 5.56
C VAL A 244 7.86 1.33 4.88
N ILE A 245 7.33 0.98 3.70
CA ILE A 245 7.94 0.01 2.81
C ILE A 245 8.57 0.75 1.62
N MET A 246 9.83 0.45 1.31
CA MET A 246 10.59 1.12 0.27
C MET A 246 11.65 0.20 -0.34
N PRO A 247 12.29 0.55 -1.48
CA PRO A 247 13.44 -0.20 -1.99
C PRO A 247 14.56 -0.32 -0.95
N VAL A 248 15.22 -1.48 -0.90
CA VAL A 248 16.39 -1.70 -0.01
C VAL A 248 17.50 -0.68 -0.26
N SER A 249 17.63 -0.18 -1.50
CA SER A 249 18.59 0.87 -1.85
C SER A 249 18.46 2.12 -0.98
N CYS A 250 17.25 2.50 -0.57
CA CYS A 250 17.04 3.63 0.32
C CYS A 250 17.72 3.45 1.68
N ALA A 251 17.84 2.21 2.14
CA ALA A 251 18.45 1.87 3.43
C ALA A 251 19.98 1.78 3.40
N ASN A 252 20.59 1.41 2.24
CA ASN A 252 22.02 1.06 2.16
C ASN A 252 22.82 1.76 1.04
N LYS A 253 22.20 2.53 0.16
CA LYS A 253 22.93 3.24 -0.88
C LYS A 253 23.89 4.30 -0.31
N SER A 254 25.11 4.32 -0.84
CA SER A 254 26.20 5.13 -0.28
C SER A 254 26.42 6.48 -0.98
N ASP A 255 25.56 6.87 -1.94
CA ASP A 255 25.64 8.19 -2.57
C ASP A 255 25.32 9.33 -1.59
N THR A 256 25.80 10.52 -1.93
CA THR A 256 25.73 11.69 -1.04
C THR A 256 24.29 12.11 -0.72
N GLU A 257 23.36 11.99 -1.68
CA GLU A 257 21.97 12.42 -1.51
C GLU A 257 21.23 11.48 -0.55
N SER A 258 21.34 10.16 -0.78
CA SER A 258 20.72 9.15 0.09
C SER A 258 21.27 9.22 1.52
N LYS A 259 22.58 9.39 1.69
CA LYS A 259 23.19 9.59 3.02
C LYS A 259 22.66 10.85 3.70
N SER A 260 22.60 11.97 2.97
CA SER A 260 22.10 13.24 3.51
C SER A 260 20.67 13.12 3.99
N LEU A 261 19.79 12.45 3.24
CA LEU A 261 18.41 12.23 3.62
C LEU A 261 18.28 11.31 4.85
N ARG A 262 19.02 10.20 4.90
CA ARG A 262 19.04 9.33 6.10
C ARG A 262 19.51 10.10 7.33
N LYS A 263 20.58 10.90 7.18
CA LYS A 263 21.08 11.78 8.26
C LYS A 263 20.02 12.78 8.71
N SER A 264 19.33 13.44 7.77
CA SER A 264 18.25 14.37 8.08
C SER A 264 17.13 13.68 8.86
N ILE A 265 16.70 12.50 8.44
CA ILE A 265 15.67 11.71 9.13
C ILE A 265 16.14 11.37 10.55
N LEU A 266 17.34 10.80 10.72
CA LEU A 266 17.86 10.38 12.03
C LEU A 266 18.19 11.54 12.95
N SER A 267 18.40 12.75 12.44
CA SER A 267 18.58 13.95 13.27
C SER A 267 17.32 14.37 14.04
N LYS A 268 16.14 13.95 13.58
CA LYS A 268 14.83 14.31 14.16
C LYS A 268 14.07 13.09 14.69
N HIS A 269 14.24 11.95 14.06
CA HIS A 269 13.44 10.73 14.27
C HIS A 269 14.36 9.54 14.56
N GLN A 270 13.85 8.56 15.27
CA GLN A 270 14.59 7.36 15.62
C GLN A 270 14.17 6.19 14.74
N LEU A 271 15.14 5.47 14.15
CA LEU A 271 14.88 4.15 13.56
C LEU A 271 14.71 3.12 14.69
N ILE A 272 13.53 2.50 14.77
CA ILE A 272 13.21 1.48 15.78
C ILE A 272 13.51 0.09 15.27
N ALA A 273 13.12 -0.19 14.03
CA ALA A 273 13.32 -1.50 13.42
C ALA A 273 13.40 -1.41 11.89
N SER A 274 14.04 -2.41 11.27
CA SER A 274 13.94 -2.67 9.85
C SER A 274 13.80 -4.16 9.55
N PHE A 275 13.07 -4.46 8.46
CA PHE A 275 12.83 -5.82 7.99
C PHE A 275 13.07 -5.87 6.48
N ILE A 276 14.18 -6.48 6.04
CA ILE A 276 14.35 -6.80 4.62
C ILE A 276 13.29 -7.83 4.27
N MET A 277 12.54 -7.57 3.21
CA MET A 277 11.46 -8.43 2.75
C MET A 277 11.96 -9.44 1.72
N PRO A 278 11.23 -10.53 1.46
CA PRO A 278 11.59 -11.51 0.46
C PRO A 278 11.80 -10.90 -0.93
N GLU A 279 12.72 -11.47 -1.69
CA GLU A 279 12.86 -11.16 -3.09
C GLU A 279 11.54 -11.43 -3.83
N GLN A 280 11.27 -10.66 -4.88
CA GLN A 280 10.04 -10.79 -5.68
C GLN A 280 8.73 -10.52 -4.92
N LEU A 281 8.77 -9.78 -3.79
CA LEU A 281 7.57 -9.47 -3.00
C LEU A 281 6.45 -8.87 -3.87
N PHE A 282 6.79 -8.01 -4.80
CA PHE A 282 5.88 -7.34 -5.74
C PHE A 282 5.82 -8.00 -7.13
N ALA A 283 6.37 -9.21 -7.28
CA ALA A 283 6.29 -9.92 -8.57
C ALA A 283 4.83 -10.30 -8.91
N PRO A 284 4.47 -10.30 -10.20
CA PRO A 284 5.29 -10.03 -11.37
C PRO A 284 5.43 -8.55 -11.75
N MET A 285 4.83 -7.62 -11.00
CA MET A 285 4.72 -6.21 -11.39
C MET A 285 6.04 -5.45 -11.29
N VAL A 286 6.79 -5.63 -10.20
CA VAL A 286 8.04 -4.94 -9.93
C VAL A 286 9.07 -5.91 -9.35
N GLY A 287 10.28 -5.95 -9.92
CA GLY A 287 11.38 -6.80 -9.44
C GLY A 287 12.33 -6.06 -8.49
N VAL A 288 11.80 -5.30 -7.53
CA VAL A 288 12.59 -4.53 -6.57
C VAL A 288 12.61 -5.22 -5.22
N ASN A 289 13.81 -5.40 -4.65
CA ASN A 289 13.95 -5.86 -3.27
C ASN A 289 13.58 -4.72 -2.31
N THR A 290 12.77 -5.02 -1.32
CA THR A 290 12.20 -4.02 -0.42
C THR A 290 12.56 -4.23 1.03
N ILE A 291 12.47 -3.16 1.80
CA ILE A 291 12.67 -3.12 3.24
C ILE A 291 11.50 -2.37 3.89
N ILE A 292 11.04 -2.88 5.01
CA ILE A 292 10.10 -2.17 5.88
C ILE A 292 10.91 -1.53 7.00
N CYS A 293 10.75 -0.23 7.20
CA CYS A 293 11.37 0.51 8.28
C CYS A 293 10.31 1.07 9.23
N LEU A 294 10.55 0.93 10.53
CA LEU A 294 9.72 1.48 11.60
C LEU A 294 10.47 2.61 12.30
N PHE A 295 9.82 3.75 12.41
CA PHE A 295 10.39 4.96 13.01
C PHE A 295 9.53 5.47 14.16
N LYS A 296 10.18 6.17 15.11
CA LYS A 296 9.54 6.99 16.13
C LYS A 296 9.81 8.46 15.85
N ALA A 297 8.76 9.23 15.66
CA ALA A 297 8.84 10.63 15.30
C ALA A 297 9.31 11.48 16.48
N TYR A 298 10.19 12.45 16.20
CA TYR A 298 10.73 13.41 17.18
C TYR A 298 11.24 12.75 18.46
N SER A 299 11.98 11.66 18.29
CA SER A 299 12.59 10.90 19.39
C SER A 299 14.10 10.85 19.19
N ALA A 300 14.83 11.22 20.22
CA ALA A 300 16.28 11.06 20.32
C ALA A 300 16.65 9.82 21.17
N GLY A 301 15.88 8.74 21.06
CA GLY A 301 16.08 7.54 21.86
C GLY A 301 17.44 6.87 21.62
N ASN A 302 18.00 6.29 22.67
CA ASN A 302 19.30 5.62 22.66
C ASN A 302 19.17 4.08 22.61
N GLU A 303 18.00 3.56 22.21
CA GLU A 303 17.82 2.12 22.11
C GLU A 303 18.33 1.61 20.76
N PRO A 304 19.10 0.50 20.74
CA PRO A 304 19.56 -0.09 19.49
C PRO A 304 18.40 -0.40 18.55
N ALA A 305 18.55 -0.17 17.26
CA ALA A 305 17.54 -0.56 16.27
C ALA A 305 17.51 -2.10 16.12
N PHE A 306 16.31 -2.65 15.91
CA PHE A 306 16.14 -4.06 15.57
C PHE A 306 16.18 -4.22 14.06
N LEU A 307 17.26 -4.82 13.53
CA LEU A 307 17.43 -5.04 12.09
C LEU A 307 17.18 -6.52 11.76
N SER A 308 16.39 -6.80 10.74
CA SER A 308 15.92 -8.15 10.46
C SER A 308 15.84 -8.47 8.95
N TYR A 309 15.81 -9.77 8.62
CA TYR A 309 15.65 -10.28 7.26
C TYR A 309 14.64 -11.43 7.19
N ILE A 310 13.50 -11.16 6.60
CA ILE A 310 12.49 -12.15 6.25
C ILE A 310 12.82 -12.70 4.87
N LYS A 311 13.60 -13.78 4.84
CA LYS A 311 14.08 -14.36 3.58
C LYS A 311 12.96 -15.01 2.75
N ASP A 312 11.95 -15.57 3.40
CA ASP A 312 10.82 -16.28 2.79
C ASP A 312 9.54 -15.92 3.53
N ASP A 313 8.50 -15.56 2.81
CA ASP A 313 7.15 -15.27 3.33
C ASP A 313 6.17 -16.41 3.11
N GLY A 314 6.63 -17.54 2.55
CA GLY A 314 5.80 -18.69 2.24
C GLY A 314 4.97 -18.57 0.95
N PHE A 315 5.01 -17.42 0.27
CA PHE A 315 4.29 -17.20 -0.97
C PHE A 315 5.10 -17.67 -2.18
N GLU A 316 4.47 -18.45 -3.03
CA GLU A 316 5.04 -18.96 -4.27
C GLU A 316 4.43 -18.25 -5.48
N LEU A 317 5.28 -17.85 -6.46
CA LEU A 317 4.80 -17.23 -7.69
C LEU A 317 4.16 -18.29 -8.60
N THR A 318 2.91 -18.08 -8.98
CA THR A 318 2.16 -18.94 -9.87
C THR A 318 1.93 -18.28 -11.23
N LYS A 319 1.65 -19.08 -12.27
CA LYS A 319 1.43 -18.56 -13.63
C LYS A 319 0.11 -17.78 -13.79
N SER A 320 -0.91 -18.11 -13.00
CA SER A 320 -2.29 -17.60 -13.17
C SER A 320 -2.77 -16.72 -12.01
N GLU A 321 -2.27 -16.95 -10.79
CA GLU A 321 -2.83 -16.32 -9.58
C GLU A 321 -1.88 -15.28 -8.94
N GLY A 322 -0.68 -15.08 -9.53
CA GLY A 322 0.36 -14.28 -8.92
C GLY A 322 1.03 -15.03 -7.76
N ARG A 323 1.39 -14.34 -6.68
CA ARG A 323 1.98 -14.95 -5.49
C ARG A 323 0.87 -15.44 -4.53
N VAL A 324 0.95 -16.70 -4.11
CA VAL A 324 -0.05 -17.35 -3.26
C VAL A 324 0.63 -18.18 -2.16
N ASP A 325 0.20 -18.04 -0.92
CA ASP A 325 0.60 -18.90 0.21
C ASP A 325 -0.29 -20.16 0.28
N ARG A 326 0.00 -21.15 -0.54
CA ARG A 326 -0.78 -22.39 -0.61
C ARG A 326 -0.71 -23.24 0.66
N ASN A 327 0.36 -23.11 1.40
CA ASN A 327 0.63 -23.93 2.58
C ASN A 327 0.34 -23.20 3.89
N ASN A 328 -0.24 -22.00 3.81
CA ASN A 328 -0.55 -21.15 4.97
C ASN A 328 0.66 -20.95 5.92
N LYS A 329 1.84 -20.70 5.35
CA LYS A 329 3.10 -20.53 6.07
C LYS A 329 3.24 -19.16 6.70
N TRP A 330 2.71 -18.12 6.02
CA TRP A 330 2.90 -16.73 6.43
C TRP A 330 2.48 -16.44 7.87
N PRO A 331 1.35 -16.91 8.40
CA PRO A 331 0.96 -16.61 9.78
C PRO A 331 2.03 -17.01 10.81
N ALA A 332 2.69 -18.16 10.61
CA ALA A 332 3.75 -18.64 11.50
C ALA A 332 5.04 -17.79 11.35
N ILE A 333 5.43 -17.50 10.10
CA ILE A 333 6.60 -16.67 9.78
C ILE A 333 6.40 -15.26 10.35
N LYS A 334 5.26 -14.63 10.08
CA LYS A 334 4.92 -13.32 10.60
C LYS A 334 5.01 -13.28 12.12
N LYS A 335 4.39 -14.27 12.79
CA LYS A 335 4.43 -14.37 14.25
C LYS A 335 5.85 -14.47 14.78
N GLU A 336 6.71 -15.29 14.16
CA GLU A 336 8.11 -15.41 14.56
C GLU A 336 8.83 -14.06 14.56
N PHE A 337 8.71 -13.29 13.46
CA PHE A 337 9.40 -12.01 13.35
C PHE A 337 8.81 -10.91 14.23
N ILE A 338 7.50 -10.92 14.47
CA ILE A 338 6.85 -10.05 15.46
C ILE A 338 7.36 -10.39 16.89
N ASP A 339 7.41 -11.66 17.25
CA ASP A 339 7.91 -12.11 18.55
C ASP A 339 9.39 -11.73 18.74
N LEU A 340 10.25 -11.92 17.72
CA LEU A 340 11.66 -11.50 17.76
C LEU A 340 11.79 -9.98 17.96
N TYR A 341 10.97 -9.20 17.27
CA TYR A 341 10.96 -7.74 17.40
C TYR A 341 10.53 -7.29 18.79
N HIS A 342 9.39 -7.78 19.32
CA HIS A 342 8.88 -7.39 20.63
C HIS A 342 9.81 -7.80 21.77
N ASN A 343 10.42 -9.00 21.66
CA ASN A 343 11.37 -9.48 22.66
C ASN A 343 12.78 -8.89 22.49
N ARG A 344 13.00 -8.04 21.48
CA ARG A 344 14.32 -7.46 21.17
C ARG A 344 15.41 -8.55 21.07
N GLN A 345 15.10 -9.64 20.40
CA GLN A 345 15.92 -10.82 20.37
C GLN A 345 16.79 -10.89 19.11
N ALA A 346 18.12 -10.94 19.31
CA ALA A 346 19.04 -11.27 18.22
C ALA A 346 18.95 -12.78 17.91
N ALA A 347 18.85 -13.12 16.64
CA ALA A 347 18.76 -14.49 16.15
C ALA A 347 19.63 -14.67 14.91
N ASN A 348 20.42 -15.75 14.85
CA ASN A 348 21.39 -15.99 13.79
C ASN A 348 20.73 -15.91 12.42
N LYS A 349 21.29 -15.07 11.53
CA LYS A 349 20.82 -14.78 10.15
C LYS A 349 19.38 -14.22 10.04
N LYS A 350 18.70 -13.94 11.16
CA LYS A 350 17.33 -13.42 11.17
C LYS A 350 17.25 -12.01 11.73
N SER A 351 17.98 -11.71 12.80
CA SER A 351 17.89 -10.39 13.45
C SER A 351 19.14 -10.04 14.25
N VAL A 352 19.43 -8.75 14.34
CA VAL A 352 20.48 -8.16 15.20
C VAL A 352 19.96 -6.90 15.88
N LEU A 353 20.60 -6.49 16.96
CA LEU A 353 20.39 -5.19 17.60
C LEU A 353 21.62 -4.31 17.32
N VAL A 354 21.43 -3.12 16.79
CA VAL A 354 22.50 -2.23 16.36
C VAL A 354 22.21 -0.81 16.83
N ASP A 355 23.21 -0.18 17.40
CA ASP A 355 23.19 1.28 17.65
C ASP A 355 23.43 1.99 16.32
N VAL A 356 22.32 2.33 15.62
CA VAL A 356 22.38 2.95 14.30
C VAL A 356 22.72 4.43 14.44
N THR A 357 23.80 4.85 13.80
CA THR A 357 24.23 6.25 13.69
C THR A 357 23.79 6.86 12.35
N GLU A 358 24.03 8.15 12.18
CA GLU A 358 23.70 8.90 10.94
C GLU A 358 24.41 8.35 9.69
N ASP A 359 25.55 7.70 9.86
CA ASP A 359 26.37 7.17 8.76
C ASP A 359 26.11 5.69 8.46
N ASP A 360 25.35 5.01 9.33
CA ASP A 360 25.08 3.58 9.20
C ASP A 360 23.99 3.27 8.16
N GLU A 361 24.07 2.07 7.65
CA GLU A 361 23.01 1.47 6.83
C GLU A 361 21.94 0.87 7.72
N TRP A 362 20.68 0.86 7.22
CA TRP A 362 19.53 0.41 7.99
C TRP A 362 19.16 -1.05 7.72
N SER A 363 20.05 -1.82 7.14
CA SER A 363 19.78 -3.20 6.76
C SER A 363 20.59 -4.20 7.60
N LEU A 364 19.97 -5.35 7.94
CA LEU A 364 20.67 -6.42 8.65
C LEU A 364 21.95 -6.86 7.93
N ILE A 365 21.91 -6.94 6.60
CA ILE A 365 23.01 -7.50 5.80
C ILE A 365 24.30 -6.70 6.02
N SER A 366 24.21 -5.39 6.18
CA SER A 366 25.36 -4.52 6.42
C SER A 366 26.01 -4.71 7.81
N HIS A 367 25.30 -5.32 8.74
CA HIS A 367 25.75 -5.56 10.12
C HIS A 367 25.97 -7.04 10.43
N MET A 368 25.87 -7.92 9.42
CA MET A 368 26.22 -9.33 9.61
C MET A 368 27.72 -9.50 9.71
N VAL A 369 28.17 -10.04 10.85
CA VAL A 369 29.55 -10.49 10.95
C VAL A 369 29.72 -11.73 10.09
N ILE A 370 30.48 -11.59 9.01
CA ILE A 370 30.91 -12.73 8.20
C ILE A 370 32.06 -13.38 8.97
N HIS A 371 31.78 -14.50 9.63
CA HIS A 371 32.87 -15.30 10.22
C HIS A 371 33.73 -15.85 9.09
N GLU A 372 35.04 -15.60 9.14
CA GLU A 372 36.00 -16.06 8.14
C GLU A 372 35.96 -17.57 7.90
N ASP A 373 35.51 -18.33 8.89
CA ASP A 373 35.34 -19.81 8.84
C ASP A 373 34.32 -20.27 7.73
N VAL A 374 33.45 -19.37 7.24
CA VAL A 374 32.52 -19.67 6.13
C VAL A 374 33.22 -19.66 4.79
N TYR A 375 34.39 -19.05 4.69
CA TYR A 375 35.20 -18.92 3.48
C TYR A 375 36.42 -19.87 3.46
N SER A 376 36.22 -21.09 3.94
CA SER A 376 37.24 -22.15 3.79
C SER A 376 37.39 -22.54 2.31
N ASP A 377 38.58 -22.99 1.96
CA ASP A 377 38.86 -23.55 0.63
C ASP A 377 37.85 -24.65 0.27
N GLU A 378 37.37 -25.41 1.26
CA GLU A 378 36.34 -26.42 1.14
C GLU A 378 34.99 -25.86 0.66
N PHE A 379 34.68 -24.62 0.99
CA PHE A 379 33.47 -23.94 0.50
C PHE A 379 33.66 -23.42 -0.94
N PHE A 380 34.79 -22.80 -1.23
CA PHE A 380 35.00 -22.17 -2.55
C PHE A 380 35.33 -23.15 -3.65
N ILE A 381 36.14 -24.20 -3.38
CA ILE A 381 36.59 -25.14 -4.40
C ILE A 381 35.41 -25.78 -5.15
N PRO A 382 34.35 -26.32 -4.50
CA PRO A 382 33.22 -26.90 -5.24
C PRO A 382 32.48 -25.88 -6.11
N HIS A 383 32.33 -24.63 -5.65
CA HIS A 383 31.64 -23.57 -6.40
C HIS A 383 32.45 -23.11 -7.60
N ILE A 384 33.78 -22.97 -7.44
CA ILE A 384 34.70 -22.65 -8.54
C ILE A 384 34.73 -23.80 -9.56
N GLN A 385 34.77 -25.05 -9.08
CA GLN A 385 34.73 -26.23 -9.97
C GLN A 385 33.41 -26.30 -10.75
N ALA A 386 32.27 -26.06 -10.12
CA ALA A 386 30.96 -26.02 -10.76
C ALA A 386 30.89 -24.94 -11.84
N TYR A 387 31.43 -23.74 -11.52
CA TYR A 387 31.49 -22.64 -12.49
C TYR A 387 32.43 -22.92 -13.67
N LEU A 388 33.60 -23.49 -13.42
CA LEU A 388 34.51 -23.92 -14.46
C LEU A 388 33.91 -25.01 -15.37
N MET A 389 33.21 -25.99 -14.77
CA MET A 389 32.49 -27.01 -15.54
C MET A 389 31.38 -26.39 -16.40
N TYR A 390 30.63 -25.41 -15.87
CA TYR A 390 29.64 -24.65 -16.64
C TYR A 390 30.27 -23.94 -17.85
N LEU A 391 31.41 -23.29 -17.65
CA LEU A 391 32.14 -22.64 -18.75
C LEU A 391 32.67 -23.63 -19.79
N ILE A 392 33.18 -24.78 -19.36
CA ILE A 392 33.71 -25.85 -20.26
C ILE A 392 32.55 -26.49 -21.07
N GLN A 393 31.36 -26.61 -20.50
CA GLN A 393 30.19 -27.16 -21.18
C GLN A 393 29.50 -26.17 -22.13
N GLY A 394 30.11 -25.03 -22.40
CA GLY A 394 29.61 -24.05 -23.36
C GLY A 394 28.55 -23.11 -22.78
N GLY A 395 28.60 -22.84 -21.47
CA GLY A 395 27.84 -21.79 -20.82
C GLY A 395 28.00 -20.49 -21.61
N SER A 396 26.88 -19.93 -22.07
CA SER A 396 26.82 -18.92 -23.12
C SER A 396 27.59 -17.64 -22.78
N LYS A 397 28.26 -17.10 -23.79
CA LYS A 397 28.94 -15.78 -23.81
C LYS A 397 27.96 -14.60 -23.78
N ASN A 398 26.92 -14.63 -22.94
CA ASN A 398 26.00 -13.49 -22.76
C ASN A 398 25.83 -13.23 -21.27
N VAL A 399 26.68 -12.40 -20.72
CA VAL A 399 26.46 -11.57 -19.56
C VAL A 399 26.54 -10.13 -20.01
#